data_22b224ff689b3261d8e1be3544f5a719
#
_entry.id   22b224ff689b3261d8e1be3544f5a719
#
_cell.length_a   1.000
_cell.length_b   1.000
_cell.length_c   1.000
_cell.angle_alpha   90.00
_cell.angle_beta   90.00
_cell.angle_gamma   90.00
#
_symmetry.space_group_name_H-M   'P 1'
#
loop_
_entity.id
_entity.type
_entity.pdbx_description
1 polymer ?
#
loop_
_entity_poly.entity_id
_entity_poly.type
_entity_poly.pdbx_seq_one_letter_code
_entity_poly.pdbx_strand_id
1 'polypeptide(L)'
;TIEENIPREVLQQRVRSYAREIVPSFNAYVYYQVFYWLAKKVSRFIYRVRVAAAKPGELQKVDPDSTVVFVMNHRSNMDYILISYLAAERVTLSYAVGEWAKVFPLESLIRAMGAFFVRRGSQNPLYRKVLERYVYMATQNGVCQAVFLEGGLSRDGLLGEPKIGFLDYILRNY
;
A
#
# COMPACT_ATOMS: atom_id res chain seq x y z
N THR A 1 -29.61 2.08 -1.83
CA THR A 1 -30.99 2.47 -1.44
C THR A 1 -31.15 2.80 0.03
N ILE A 2 -30.21 2.46 0.93
CA ILE A 2 -30.24 2.88 2.36
C ILE A 2 -29.65 4.29 2.56
N GLU A 3 -28.94 4.83 1.59
CA GLU A 3 -28.25 6.13 1.69
C GLU A 3 -29.05 7.33 1.12
N GLU A 4 -30.20 7.10 0.51
CA GLU A 4 -31.02 8.17 -0.14
C GLU A 4 -31.64 9.17 0.85
N ASN A 5 -31.70 8.86 2.15
CA ASN A 5 -32.27 9.72 3.17
C ASN A 5 -31.25 10.35 4.13
N ILE A 6 -29.95 10.26 3.82
CA ILE A 6 -28.92 10.85 4.69
C ILE A 6 -28.67 12.30 4.26
N PRO A 7 -28.75 13.29 5.18
CA PRO A 7 -28.42 14.68 4.88
C PRO A 7 -27.01 14.79 4.26
N ARG A 8 -26.87 15.64 3.23
CA ARG A 8 -25.61 15.83 2.50
C ARG A 8 -24.42 16.17 3.42
N GLU A 9 -24.67 16.91 4.47
CA GLU A 9 -23.65 17.31 5.44
C GLU A 9 -23.10 16.11 6.22
N VAL A 10 -23.99 15.20 6.65
CA VAL A 10 -23.62 13.96 7.35
C VAL A 10 -22.83 13.04 6.42
N LEU A 11 -23.23 12.95 5.15
CA LEU A 11 -22.53 12.18 4.14
C LEU A 11 -21.13 12.73 3.91
N GLN A 12 -20.98 14.05 3.75
CA GLN A 12 -19.69 14.72 3.61
C GLN A 12 -18.78 14.50 4.83
N GLN A 13 -19.34 14.55 6.02
CA GLN A 13 -18.58 14.28 7.25
C GLN A 13 -18.07 12.84 7.30
N ARG A 14 -18.90 11.86 6.90
CA ARG A 14 -18.48 10.45 6.78
C ARG A 14 -17.37 10.26 5.74
N VAL A 15 -17.52 10.87 4.56
CA VAL A 15 -16.48 10.82 3.51
C VAL A 15 -15.16 11.40 4.02
N ARG A 16 -15.19 12.56 4.69
CA ARG A 16 -13.99 13.15 5.29
C ARG A 16 -13.36 12.26 6.36
N SER A 17 -14.18 11.61 7.19
CA SER A 17 -13.68 10.67 8.20
C SER A 17 -12.99 9.48 7.56
N TYR A 18 -13.58 8.87 6.54
CA TYR A 18 -12.97 7.75 5.81
C TYR A 18 -11.72 8.18 5.05
N ALA A 19 -11.72 9.36 4.44
CA ALA A 19 -10.54 9.89 3.78
C ALA A 19 -9.37 10.08 4.75
N ARG A 20 -9.61 10.65 5.93
CA ARG A 20 -8.59 10.80 6.99
C ARG A 20 -8.08 9.45 7.50
N GLU A 21 -8.93 8.43 7.52
CA GLU A 21 -8.55 7.09 7.92
C GLU A 21 -7.65 6.42 6.87
N ILE A 22 -7.99 6.57 5.59
CA ILE A 22 -7.35 5.88 4.48
C ILE A 22 -6.05 6.61 4.07
N VAL A 23 -6.12 7.91 3.80
CA VAL A 23 -5.01 8.66 3.20
C VAL A 23 -3.79 8.70 4.13
N PRO A 24 -2.60 8.32 3.65
CA PRO A 24 -1.37 8.41 4.44
C PRO A 24 -0.96 9.85 4.72
N SER A 25 -0.15 10.03 5.75
CA SER A 25 0.52 11.31 6.04
C SER A 25 1.99 11.19 5.67
N PHE A 26 2.27 11.04 4.37
CA PHE A 26 3.62 10.81 3.87
C PHE A 26 4.57 11.93 4.27
N ASN A 27 5.73 11.54 4.80
CA ASN A 27 6.81 12.46 5.14
C ASN A 27 8.12 11.96 4.51
N ALA A 28 8.59 12.68 3.48
CA ALA A 28 9.78 12.29 2.74
C ALA A 28 11.04 12.18 3.62
N TYR A 29 11.21 13.08 4.60
CA TYR A 29 12.35 13.03 5.52
C TYR A 29 12.32 11.74 6.36
N VAL A 30 11.17 11.41 6.95
CA VAL A 30 11.00 10.18 7.74
C VAL A 30 11.22 8.96 6.87
N TYR A 31 10.70 8.96 5.64
CA TYR A 31 10.85 7.85 4.70
C TYR A 31 12.33 7.62 4.32
N TYR A 32 13.03 8.64 3.82
CA TYR A 32 14.38 8.47 3.29
C TYR A 32 15.47 8.47 4.35
N GLN A 33 15.35 9.27 5.40
CA GLN A 33 16.42 9.40 6.41
C GLN A 33 16.29 8.41 7.56
N VAL A 34 15.07 8.15 8.01
CA VAL A 34 14.86 7.29 9.19
C VAL A 34 14.52 5.87 8.75
N PHE A 35 13.46 5.73 7.95
CA PHE A 35 12.93 4.41 7.63
C PHE A 35 13.84 3.63 6.68
N TYR A 36 14.31 4.24 5.61
CA TYR A 36 15.23 3.58 4.66
C TYR A 36 16.50 3.09 5.34
N TRP A 37 17.11 3.94 6.18
CA TRP A 37 18.29 3.57 6.94
C TRP A 37 18.02 2.40 7.91
N LEU A 38 16.91 2.45 8.64
CA LEU A 38 16.49 1.39 9.54
C LEU A 38 16.17 0.11 8.78
N ALA A 39 15.40 0.19 7.71
CA ALA A 39 15.06 -0.94 6.84
C ALA A 39 16.30 -1.60 6.26
N LYS A 40 17.27 -0.81 5.81
CA LYS A 40 18.57 -1.30 5.31
C LYS A 40 19.34 -2.05 6.38
N LYS A 41 19.45 -1.50 7.60
CA LYS A 41 20.14 -2.16 8.71
C LYS A 41 19.45 -3.46 9.13
N VAL A 42 18.13 -3.41 9.32
CA VAL A 42 17.33 -4.58 9.74
C VAL A 42 17.39 -5.67 8.67
N SER A 43 17.17 -5.32 7.39
CA SER A 43 17.23 -6.28 6.31
C SER A 43 18.61 -6.95 6.20
N ARG A 44 19.68 -6.19 6.33
CA ARG A 44 21.05 -6.74 6.28
C ARG A 44 21.46 -7.56 7.51
N PHE A 45 20.88 -7.25 8.65
CA PHE A 45 21.13 -7.98 9.89
C PHE A 45 20.40 -9.31 9.93
N ILE A 46 19.12 -9.34 9.48
CA ILE A 46 18.26 -10.53 9.56
C ILE A 46 18.41 -11.40 8.32
N TYR A 47 18.59 -10.78 7.13
CA TYR A 47 18.57 -11.47 5.86
C TYR A 47 19.85 -11.27 5.06
N ARG A 48 20.26 -12.32 4.37
CA ARG A 48 21.20 -12.21 3.25
C ARG A 48 20.40 -11.95 1.98
N VAL A 49 20.07 -10.68 1.72
CA VAL A 49 19.28 -10.27 0.58
C VAL A 49 20.03 -10.57 -0.72
N ARG A 50 19.43 -11.38 -1.58
CA ARG A 50 19.91 -11.65 -2.94
C ARG A 50 18.82 -11.27 -3.91
N VAL A 51 19.11 -10.33 -4.80
CA VAL A 51 18.21 -9.91 -5.87
C VAL A 51 18.60 -10.68 -7.13
N ALA A 52 17.70 -11.52 -7.61
CA ALA A 52 17.83 -12.19 -8.88
C ALA A 52 16.78 -11.63 -9.85
N ALA A 53 17.21 -11.09 -10.98
CA ALA A 53 16.31 -10.65 -12.03
C ALA A 53 16.19 -11.76 -13.08
N ALA A 54 14.95 -12.15 -13.40
CA ALA A 54 14.70 -13.13 -14.46
C ALA A 54 15.19 -12.61 -15.84
N LYS A 55 15.10 -11.30 -16.04
CA LYS A 55 15.59 -10.62 -17.24
C LYS A 55 16.26 -9.29 -16.82
N PRO A 56 17.60 -9.27 -16.75
CA PRO A 56 18.33 -8.05 -16.43
C PRO A 56 18.03 -6.94 -17.46
N GLY A 57 17.77 -5.73 -16.97
CA GLY A 57 17.56 -4.56 -17.84
C GLY A 57 16.09 -4.33 -18.29
N GLU A 58 15.13 -5.20 -18.03
CA GLU A 58 13.73 -4.92 -18.38
C GLU A 58 13.14 -3.76 -17.58
N LEU A 59 13.50 -3.61 -16.31
CA LEU A 59 13.10 -2.45 -15.50
C LEU A 59 13.62 -1.11 -16.06
N GLN A 60 14.69 -1.13 -16.85
CA GLN A 60 15.23 0.08 -17.49
C GLN A 60 14.42 0.51 -18.71
N LYS A 61 13.58 -0.38 -19.25
CA LYS A 61 12.69 -0.12 -20.38
C LYS A 61 11.35 0.46 -19.97
N VAL A 62 11.03 0.44 -18.66
CA VAL A 62 9.80 1.04 -18.14
C VAL A 62 9.92 2.55 -18.26
N ASP A 63 8.91 3.17 -18.85
CA ASP A 63 8.83 4.63 -18.96
C ASP A 63 8.92 5.25 -17.56
N PRO A 64 9.85 6.21 -17.33
CA PRO A 64 10.03 6.87 -16.05
C PRO A 64 8.75 7.53 -15.50
N ASP A 65 7.84 7.95 -16.39
CA ASP A 65 6.57 8.57 -16.04
C ASP A 65 5.46 7.56 -15.75
N SER A 66 5.74 6.26 -15.91
CA SER A 66 4.77 5.19 -15.61
C SER A 66 4.61 4.95 -14.12
N THR A 67 3.37 4.78 -13.69
CA THR A 67 3.08 4.28 -12.33
C THR A 67 3.31 2.78 -12.26
N VAL A 68 4.24 2.36 -11.40
CA VAL A 68 4.60 0.94 -11.24
C VAL A 68 3.79 0.29 -10.12
N VAL A 69 3.20 -0.86 -10.41
CA VAL A 69 2.51 -1.69 -9.41
C VAL A 69 3.33 -2.94 -9.14
N PHE A 70 3.83 -3.06 -7.91
CA PHE A 70 4.58 -4.24 -7.46
C PHE A 70 3.61 -5.29 -6.93
N VAL A 71 3.50 -6.39 -7.64
CA VAL A 71 2.66 -7.53 -7.25
C VAL A 71 3.51 -8.59 -6.58
N MET A 72 3.15 -8.99 -5.36
CA MET A 72 3.99 -9.83 -4.52
C MET A 72 3.18 -10.86 -3.72
N ASN A 73 3.88 -11.93 -3.33
CA ASN A 73 3.41 -12.87 -2.31
C ASN A 73 3.64 -12.28 -0.92
N HIS A 74 2.83 -12.67 0.05
CA HIS A 74 2.95 -12.20 1.43
C HIS A 74 3.27 -13.35 2.39
N ARG A 75 4.55 -13.50 2.70
CA ARG A 75 5.04 -14.58 3.56
C ARG A 75 5.47 -14.12 4.95
N SER A 76 5.78 -12.84 5.10
CA SER A 76 6.26 -12.27 6.36
C SER A 76 5.84 -10.81 6.50
N ASN A 77 5.65 -10.35 7.73
CA ASN A 77 5.50 -8.93 8.01
C ASN A 77 6.75 -8.12 7.61
N MET A 78 7.90 -8.79 7.45
CA MET A 78 9.13 -8.18 6.95
C MET A 78 9.10 -7.87 5.46
N ASP A 79 8.15 -8.42 4.71
CA ASP A 79 8.03 -8.17 3.26
C ASP A 79 7.83 -6.67 2.96
N TYR A 80 7.08 -5.96 3.81
CA TYR A 80 6.91 -4.50 3.70
C TYR A 80 8.24 -3.74 3.85
N ILE A 81 9.07 -4.17 4.80
CA ILE A 81 10.38 -3.56 5.04
C ILE A 81 11.31 -3.88 3.90
N LEU A 82 11.33 -5.13 3.46
CA LEU A 82 12.20 -5.60 2.39
C LEU A 82 11.89 -4.92 1.05
N ILE A 83 10.61 -4.86 0.66
CA ILE A 83 10.23 -4.19 -0.61
C ILE A 83 10.49 -2.69 -0.54
N SER A 84 10.21 -2.05 0.58
CA SER A 84 10.52 -0.63 0.77
C SER A 84 12.03 -0.38 0.67
N TYR A 85 12.86 -1.25 1.23
CA TYR A 85 14.31 -1.17 1.10
C TYR A 85 14.77 -1.33 -0.34
N LEU A 86 14.22 -2.32 -1.07
CA LEU A 86 14.62 -2.61 -2.46
C LEU A 86 14.14 -1.52 -3.44
N ALA A 87 12.98 -0.93 -3.20
CA ALA A 87 12.39 0.07 -4.07
C ALA A 87 12.83 1.51 -3.77
N ALA A 88 13.26 1.80 -2.53
CA ALA A 88 13.52 3.15 -2.05
C ALA A 88 14.60 3.92 -2.81
N GLU A 89 15.50 3.23 -3.51
CA GLU A 89 16.51 3.88 -4.34
C GLU A 89 15.94 4.46 -5.65
N ARG A 90 14.71 4.05 -6.02
CA ARG A 90 14.08 4.43 -7.30
C ARG A 90 12.72 5.06 -7.13
N VAL A 91 11.89 4.56 -6.21
CA VAL A 91 10.50 4.98 -6.05
C VAL A 91 10.08 4.99 -4.58
N THR A 92 9.13 5.85 -4.24
CA THR A 92 8.38 5.75 -2.98
C THR A 92 7.19 4.82 -3.18
N LEU A 93 7.00 3.88 -2.26
CA LEU A 93 5.92 2.91 -2.33
C LEU A 93 4.78 3.28 -1.40
N SER A 94 3.57 3.20 -1.92
CA SER A 94 2.35 3.15 -1.13
C SER A 94 1.83 1.71 -1.06
N TYR A 95 1.37 1.26 0.10
CA TYR A 95 0.86 -0.08 0.29
C TYR A 95 -0.25 -0.13 1.34
N ALA A 96 -1.16 -1.08 1.16
CA ALA A 96 -2.28 -1.29 2.06
C ALA A 96 -1.86 -2.05 3.32
N VAL A 97 -2.19 -1.51 4.48
CA VAL A 97 -1.95 -2.14 5.79
C VAL A 97 -3.29 -2.40 6.48
N GLY A 98 -3.43 -3.57 7.10
CA GLY A 98 -4.63 -3.90 7.86
C GLY A 98 -4.72 -3.13 9.19
N GLU A 99 -5.91 -3.12 9.78
CA GLU A 99 -6.21 -2.39 11.02
C GLU A 99 -5.38 -2.82 12.24
N TRP A 100 -4.78 -4.01 12.19
CA TRP A 100 -3.90 -4.52 13.26
C TRP A 100 -2.72 -3.61 13.59
N ALA A 101 -2.31 -2.79 12.63
CA ALA A 101 -1.18 -1.88 12.78
C ALA A 101 -1.58 -0.48 13.30
N LYS A 102 -2.86 -0.25 13.60
CA LYS A 102 -3.38 0.99 14.20
C LYS A 102 -3.10 1.03 15.70
N VAL A 103 -1.81 0.96 16.07
CA VAL A 103 -1.35 1.05 17.46
C VAL A 103 -0.31 2.16 17.55
N PHE A 104 -0.50 3.07 18.51
CA PHE A 104 0.49 4.14 18.76
C PHE A 104 1.81 3.55 19.34
N PRO A 105 2.98 3.97 18.88
CA PRO A 105 3.29 4.99 17.86
C PRO A 105 3.39 4.44 16.44
N LEU A 106 3.17 3.14 16.24
CA LEU A 106 3.37 2.42 14.98
C LEU A 106 2.50 2.97 13.85
N GLU A 107 1.25 3.34 14.12
CA GLU A 107 0.34 3.93 13.12
C GLU A 107 0.95 5.19 12.48
N SER A 108 1.46 6.10 13.31
CA SER A 108 2.03 7.36 12.83
C SER A 108 3.25 7.13 11.94
N LEU A 109 4.11 6.18 12.32
CA LEU A 109 5.28 5.80 11.54
C LEU A 109 4.87 5.19 10.19
N ILE A 110 3.94 4.25 10.21
CA ILE A 110 3.44 3.57 9.01
C ILE A 110 2.81 4.58 8.04
N ARG A 111 2.01 5.53 8.54
CA ARG A 111 1.44 6.61 7.72
C ARG A 111 2.51 7.53 7.13
N ALA A 112 3.54 7.86 7.89
CA ALA A 112 4.66 8.68 7.42
C ALA A 112 5.49 7.99 6.33
N MET A 113 5.46 6.67 6.28
CA MET A 113 6.09 5.86 5.23
C MET A 113 5.24 5.73 3.95
N GLY A 114 4.07 6.34 3.87
CA GLY A 114 3.21 6.29 2.69
C GLY A 114 2.23 5.11 2.65
N ALA A 115 2.18 4.30 3.71
CA ALA A 115 1.19 3.25 3.82
C ALA A 115 -0.19 3.79 4.19
N PHE A 116 -1.23 3.20 3.63
CA PHE A 116 -2.62 3.53 3.93
C PHE A 116 -3.34 2.37 4.60
N PHE A 117 -4.30 2.70 5.47
CA PHE A 117 -5.03 1.69 6.22
C PHE A 117 -6.29 1.23 5.50
N VAL A 118 -6.52 -0.09 5.52
CA VAL A 118 -7.68 -0.71 4.88
C VAL A 118 -8.44 -1.56 5.88
N ARG A 119 -9.74 -1.35 5.97
CA ARG A 119 -10.66 -2.24 6.68
C ARG A 119 -10.88 -3.50 5.86
N ARG A 120 -10.32 -4.61 6.32
CA ARG A 120 -10.48 -5.89 5.63
C ARG A 120 -11.95 -6.33 5.66
N GLY A 121 -12.46 -6.74 4.49
CA GLY A 121 -13.83 -7.26 4.38
C GLY A 121 -14.94 -6.23 4.62
N SER A 122 -14.64 -4.94 4.61
CA SER A 122 -15.67 -3.91 4.78
C SER A 122 -16.78 -4.06 3.75
N GLN A 123 -18.03 -4.16 4.22
CA GLN A 123 -19.23 -4.19 3.38
C GLN A 123 -19.85 -2.81 3.18
N ASN A 124 -19.26 -1.76 3.80
CA ASN A 124 -19.77 -0.40 3.66
C ASN A 124 -19.47 0.16 2.25
N PRO A 125 -20.51 0.43 1.42
CA PRO A 125 -20.33 0.87 0.04
C PRO A 125 -19.67 2.24 -0.04
N LEU A 126 -19.98 3.16 0.88
CA LEU A 126 -19.37 4.48 0.92
C LEU A 126 -17.87 4.40 1.23
N TYR A 127 -17.48 3.58 2.19
CA TYR A 127 -16.08 3.34 2.51
C TYR A 127 -15.31 2.80 1.29
N ARG A 128 -15.88 1.78 0.63
CA ARG A 128 -15.29 1.20 -0.59
C ARG A 128 -15.12 2.24 -1.69
N LYS A 129 -16.11 3.13 -1.87
CA LYS A 129 -16.03 4.19 -2.90
C LYS A 129 -14.97 5.24 -2.57
N VAL A 130 -14.78 5.58 -1.29
CA VAL A 130 -13.71 6.49 -0.86
C VAL A 130 -12.34 5.83 -1.08
N LEU A 131 -12.20 4.53 -0.74
CA LEU A 131 -10.97 3.78 -0.96
C LEU A 131 -10.64 3.66 -2.46
N GLU A 132 -11.59 3.27 -3.29
CA GLU A 132 -11.46 3.22 -4.75
C GLU A 132 -10.96 4.57 -5.30
N ARG A 133 -11.60 5.67 -4.88
CA ARG A 133 -11.23 7.01 -5.34
C ARG A 133 -9.82 7.42 -4.89
N TYR A 134 -9.43 7.07 -3.66
CA TYR A 134 -8.07 7.30 -3.19
C TYR A 134 -7.04 6.54 -4.03
N VAL A 135 -7.26 5.24 -4.23
CA VAL A 135 -6.36 4.39 -5.03
C VAL A 135 -6.22 4.93 -6.45
N TYR A 136 -7.33 5.26 -7.09
CA TYR A 136 -7.34 5.89 -8.41
C TYR A 136 -6.50 7.18 -8.45
N MET A 137 -6.76 8.12 -7.53
CA MET A 137 -6.03 9.39 -7.49
C MET A 137 -4.53 9.18 -7.23
N ALA A 138 -4.16 8.26 -6.35
CA ALA A 138 -2.78 7.92 -6.07
C ALA A 138 -2.07 7.38 -7.33
N THR A 139 -2.72 6.46 -8.05
CA THR A 139 -2.20 5.89 -9.30
C THR A 139 -2.03 6.97 -10.37
N GLN A 140 -3.03 7.82 -10.58
CA GLN A 140 -2.98 8.90 -11.57
C GLN A 140 -1.90 9.96 -11.26
N ASN A 141 -1.56 10.12 -9.99
CA ASN A 141 -0.48 11.03 -9.57
C ASN A 141 0.90 10.35 -9.52
N GLY A 142 1.07 9.21 -10.16
CA GLY A 142 2.37 8.54 -10.26
C GLY A 142 2.84 7.84 -8.99
N VAL A 143 1.96 7.66 -7.98
CA VAL A 143 2.34 6.96 -6.74
C VAL A 143 2.44 5.47 -7.01
N CYS A 144 3.66 4.93 -6.99
CA CYS A 144 3.90 3.50 -7.13
C CYS A 144 3.28 2.72 -5.97
N GLN A 145 2.68 1.59 -6.26
CA GLN A 145 1.93 0.80 -5.29
C GLN A 145 2.48 -0.61 -5.14
N ALA A 146 2.41 -1.16 -3.93
CA ALA A 146 2.75 -2.53 -3.63
C ALA A 146 1.51 -3.29 -3.18
N VAL A 147 1.23 -4.41 -3.84
CA VAL A 147 0.03 -5.21 -3.65
C VAL A 147 0.37 -6.65 -3.31
N PHE A 148 -0.16 -7.12 -2.19
CA PHE A 148 -0.12 -8.52 -1.82
C PHE A 148 -1.44 -9.18 -2.22
N LEU A 149 -1.44 -9.91 -3.34
CA LEU A 149 -2.67 -10.46 -3.92
C LEU A 149 -3.42 -11.42 -3.00
N GLU A 150 -2.72 -12.13 -2.13
CA GLU A 150 -3.34 -13.05 -1.17
C GLU A 150 -4.18 -12.32 -0.11
N GLY A 151 -3.95 -11.01 0.09
CA GLY A 151 -4.65 -10.18 1.07
C GLY A 151 -4.40 -10.57 2.52
N GLY A 152 -3.43 -11.45 2.78
CA GLY A 152 -3.02 -11.91 4.10
C GLY A 152 -1.70 -12.67 4.04
N LEU A 153 -1.13 -12.98 5.21
CA LEU A 153 0.08 -13.77 5.33
C LEU A 153 -0.19 -15.24 4.99
N SER A 154 0.63 -15.82 4.13
CA SER A 154 0.70 -17.28 3.97
C SER A 154 1.26 -17.90 5.26
N ARG A 155 0.56 -18.89 5.82
CA ARG A 155 0.98 -19.58 7.05
C ARG A 155 1.80 -20.84 6.77
N ASP A 156 1.60 -21.43 5.62
CA ASP A 156 2.23 -22.69 5.17
C ASP A 156 3.31 -22.46 4.10
N GLY A 157 3.51 -21.22 3.69
CA GLY A 157 4.45 -20.83 2.63
C GLY A 157 3.95 -21.13 1.22
N LEU A 158 2.74 -21.67 1.04
CA LEU A 158 2.12 -21.88 -0.25
C LEU A 158 1.48 -20.59 -0.78
N LEU A 159 1.25 -20.54 -2.08
CA LEU A 159 0.49 -19.47 -2.72
C LEU A 159 -0.99 -19.65 -2.41
N GLY A 160 -1.60 -18.63 -1.83
CA GLY A 160 -3.04 -18.57 -1.62
C GLY A 160 -3.80 -18.07 -2.84
N GLU A 161 -5.12 -18.22 -2.82
CA GLU A 161 -6.01 -17.69 -3.86
C GLU A 161 -5.89 -16.16 -3.98
N PRO A 162 -5.66 -15.63 -5.19
CA PRO A 162 -5.48 -14.21 -5.41
C PRO A 162 -6.79 -13.43 -5.20
N LYS A 163 -6.73 -12.36 -4.42
CA LYS A 163 -7.83 -11.41 -4.20
C LYS A 163 -7.61 -10.16 -5.06
N ILE A 164 -8.20 -10.16 -6.23
CA ILE A 164 -7.96 -9.11 -7.24
C ILE A 164 -8.67 -7.78 -6.95
N GLY A 165 -9.53 -7.70 -5.93
CA GLY A 165 -10.37 -6.52 -5.69
C GLY A 165 -9.60 -5.20 -5.55
N PHE A 166 -8.41 -5.22 -4.97
CA PHE A 166 -7.57 -4.02 -4.89
C PHE A 166 -6.93 -3.68 -6.25
N LEU A 167 -6.45 -4.69 -6.95
CA LEU A 167 -5.89 -4.53 -8.30
C LEU A 167 -6.95 -4.02 -9.28
N ASP A 168 -8.20 -4.45 -9.11
CA ASP A 168 -9.35 -3.96 -9.86
C ASP A 168 -9.58 -2.44 -9.67
N TYR A 169 -9.38 -1.90 -8.44
CA TYR A 169 -9.44 -0.45 -8.20
C TYR A 169 -8.34 0.33 -8.95
N ILE A 170 -7.18 -0.28 -9.13
CA ILE A 170 -6.09 0.32 -9.90
C ILE A 170 -6.44 0.31 -11.40
N LEU A 171 -6.94 -0.81 -11.93
CA LEU A 171 -7.12 -1.05 -13.35
C LEU A 171 -8.41 -0.47 -13.95
N ARG A 172 -9.49 -0.37 -13.17
CA ARG A 172 -10.81 0.10 -13.67
C ARG A 172 -10.82 1.51 -14.25
N ASN A 173 -9.83 2.29 -13.98
CA ASN A 173 -9.79 3.70 -14.32
C ASN A 173 -8.66 4.04 -15.29
N TYR A 174 -8.14 3.00 -15.95
CA TYR A 174 -7.18 3.12 -17.06
C TYR A 174 -7.87 3.17 -18.39
#